data_1f985aba25866d48fc4549db36ddc0c8
#
_entry.id   1f985aba25866d48fc4549db36ddc0c8
#
_cell.length_a   1.000
_cell.length_b   1.000
_cell.length_c   1.000
_cell.angle_alpha   90.00
_cell.angle_beta   90.00
_cell.angle_gamma   90.00
#
_symmetry.space_group_name_H-M   'P 1'
#
loop_
_entity.id
_entity.type
_entity.pdbx_description
1 polymer ?
#
loop_
_entity_poly.entity_id
_entity_poly.type
_entity_poly.pdbx_seq_one_letter_code
_entity_poly.pdbx_strand_id
1 'polypeptide(L)'
;LIFVSEKVFGQNRYSTFEINAPQLKTTKKIWVYLPLDYEKSTKKYPVIYMHDAQNLFDAKTSYAGEWKVDETSDSLKVNAIIVGIEHGNDKRMEELTPFKNEKYGGGKADLYLDFIAFTLKPHIDSTYRTKSKAKNTIVFGSSLGGLVSFYAALKYPEVFGKAGVFSSSFWFSNEIYDYAKNAKKSKAKLYFLCGDSESEDMVADMKRMTEIISENRCDCLHLTKQVVVKDGRHNEKMWSEQFGKAVLWLLK
;
A
#
# COMPACT_ATOMS: atom_id res chain seq x y z
N LEU A 1 22.70 -15.22 12.18
CA LEU A 1 23.64 -14.09 12.05
C LEU A 1 22.80 -12.82 12.08
N ILE A 2 22.95 -12.03 13.15
CA ILE A 2 22.29 -10.72 13.32
C ILE A 2 23.16 -9.72 12.56
N PHE A 3 22.68 -9.24 11.42
CA PHE A 3 23.28 -8.07 10.78
C PHE A 3 22.82 -6.82 11.54
N VAL A 4 23.75 -6.21 12.26
CA VAL A 4 23.56 -4.88 12.86
C VAL A 4 23.55 -3.87 11.72
N SER A 5 22.39 -3.28 11.46
CA SER A 5 22.24 -2.15 10.55
C SER A 5 22.95 -0.94 11.14
N GLU A 6 24.01 -0.47 10.50
CA GLU A 6 24.58 0.85 10.81
C GLU A 6 23.54 1.93 10.47
N LYS A 7 23.11 2.67 11.50
CA LYS A 7 22.30 3.88 11.34
C LYS A 7 23.15 4.99 10.75
N VAL A 8 23.19 5.10 9.44
CA VAL A 8 23.74 6.27 8.76
C VAL A 8 22.70 7.40 8.82
N PHE A 9 22.81 8.26 9.83
CA PHE A 9 22.06 9.53 9.88
C PHE A 9 22.76 10.57 9.00
N GLY A 10 22.51 10.52 7.70
CA GLY A 10 22.94 11.51 6.72
C GLY A 10 21.84 11.76 5.71
N GLN A 11 21.28 12.94 5.72
CA GLN A 11 20.36 13.55 4.76
C GLN A 11 19.05 12.81 4.37
N ASN A 12 18.97 11.50 4.46
CA ASN A 12 17.77 10.74 4.11
C ASN A 12 16.91 10.48 5.35
N ARG A 13 15.60 10.71 5.23
CA ARG A 13 14.62 10.50 6.30
C ARG A 13 14.19 9.05 6.44
N TYR A 14 14.78 8.14 5.68
CA TYR A 14 14.50 6.72 5.69
C TYR A 14 15.77 5.88 5.91
N SER A 15 15.60 4.67 6.36
CA SER A 15 16.62 3.62 6.42
C SER A 15 16.20 2.43 5.56
N THR A 16 17.16 1.59 5.16
CA THR A 16 16.87 0.37 4.40
C THR A 16 17.51 -0.85 5.05
N PHE A 17 16.87 -2.00 4.88
CA PHE A 17 17.42 -3.30 5.25
C PHE A 17 16.92 -4.39 4.30
N GLU A 18 17.59 -5.51 4.29
CA GLU A 18 17.17 -6.70 3.55
C GLU A 18 16.57 -7.74 4.49
N ILE A 19 15.50 -8.40 4.05
CA ILE A 19 14.84 -9.47 4.79
C ILE A 19 14.59 -10.68 3.87
N ASN A 20 14.86 -11.88 4.38
CA ASN A 20 14.50 -13.10 3.66
C ASN A 20 12.97 -13.21 3.53
N ALA A 21 12.50 -13.45 2.31
CA ALA A 21 11.11 -13.65 1.96
C ALA A 21 10.88 -15.12 1.52
N PRO A 22 10.76 -16.06 2.45
CA PRO A 22 10.68 -17.48 2.13
C PRO A 22 9.47 -17.84 1.26
N GLN A 23 8.36 -17.13 1.40
CA GLN A 23 7.16 -17.29 0.58
C GLN A 23 7.44 -17.00 -0.90
N LEU A 24 8.33 -16.06 -1.16
CA LEU A 24 8.74 -15.63 -2.50
C LEU A 24 10.04 -16.29 -2.97
N LYS A 25 10.70 -17.06 -2.09
CA LYS A 25 12.02 -17.70 -2.33
C LYS A 25 13.09 -16.69 -2.76
N THR A 26 13.10 -15.52 -2.12
CA THR A 26 14.03 -14.42 -2.43
C THR A 26 14.29 -13.56 -1.18
N THR A 27 15.17 -12.58 -1.32
CA THR A 27 15.35 -11.50 -0.34
C THR A 27 14.64 -10.26 -0.85
N LYS A 28 14.00 -9.50 0.04
CA LYS A 28 13.36 -8.23 -0.24
C LYS A 28 14.08 -7.09 0.47
N LYS A 29 14.32 -6.01 -0.25
CA LYS A 29 14.78 -4.76 0.34
C LYS A 29 13.58 -3.95 0.82
N ILE A 30 13.69 -3.50 2.06
CA ILE A 30 12.65 -2.77 2.80
C ILE A 30 13.18 -1.39 3.15
N TRP A 31 12.32 -0.39 3.00
CA TRP A 31 12.58 1.00 3.32
C TRP A 31 11.70 1.40 4.50
N VAL A 32 12.26 2.08 5.49
CA VAL A 32 11.52 2.48 6.69
C VAL A 32 11.71 3.96 6.95
N TYR A 33 10.62 4.70 6.87
CA TYR A 33 10.53 6.06 7.37
C TYR A 33 9.95 6.05 8.78
N LEU A 34 10.56 6.82 9.68
CA LEU A 34 10.09 7.04 11.04
C LEU A 34 9.58 8.47 11.22
N PRO A 35 8.44 8.68 11.92
CA PRO A 35 7.90 10.03 12.13
C PRO A 35 8.87 10.92 12.91
N LEU A 36 8.75 12.24 12.71
CA LEU A 36 9.67 13.26 13.24
C LEU A 36 9.90 13.18 14.75
N ASP A 37 8.88 12.77 15.50
CA ASP A 37 8.96 12.66 16.96
C ASP A 37 9.34 11.27 17.46
N TYR A 38 9.68 10.33 16.54
CA TYR A 38 9.91 8.94 16.92
C TYR A 38 10.98 8.80 18.01
N GLU A 39 12.16 9.37 17.83
CA GLU A 39 13.26 9.24 18.81
C GLU A 39 13.00 10.02 20.14
N LYS A 40 12.11 11.01 20.09
CA LYS A 40 11.76 11.85 21.26
C LYS A 40 10.54 11.35 22.02
N SER A 41 9.95 10.23 21.61
CA SER A 41 8.68 9.73 22.13
C SER A 41 8.75 8.24 22.42
N THR A 42 8.00 7.80 23.43
CA THR A 42 7.76 6.37 23.73
C THR A 42 6.45 5.85 23.13
N LYS A 43 5.75 6.68 22.34
CA LYS A 43 4.48 6.33 21.70
C LYS A 43 4.63 5.15 20.74
N LYS A 44 3.52 4.45 20.54
CA LYS A 44 3.36 3.47 19.46
C LYS A 44 2.64 4.11 18.29
N TYR A 45 3.06 3.75 17.07
CA TYR A 45 2.58 4.36 15.82
C TYR A 45 1.81 3.36 14.96
N PRO A 46 0.77 3.76 14.22
CA PRO A 46 0.23 2.97 13.13
C PRO A 46 1.30 2.74 12.06
N VAL A 47 1.13 1.70 11.25
CA VAL A 47 2.08 1.35 10.19
C VAL A 47 1.38 1.38 8.85
N ILE A 48 2.04 1.99 7.86
CA ILE A 48 1.61 2.05 6.46
C ILE A 48 2.61 1.22 5.65
N TYR A 49 2.16 0.07 5.12
CA TYR A 49 2.93 -0.74 4.17
C TYR A 49 2.64 -0.26 2.77
N MET A 50 3.67 0.19 2.05
CA MET A 50 3.56 0.73 0.70
C MET A 50 4.33 -0.15 -0.29
N HIS A 51 3.71 -0.41 -1.42
CA HIS A 51 4.33 -1.14 -2.53
C HIS A 51 5.22 -0.22 -3.37
N ASP A 52 6.07 -0.82 -4.21
CA ASP A 52 6.93 -0.12 -5.17
C ASP A 52 7.85 0.92 -4.50
N ALA A 53 8.55 0.50 -3.43
CA ALA A 53 9.38 1.38 -2.60
C ALA A 53 10.42 2.19 -3.37
N GLN A 54 10.87 1.72 -4.54
CA GLN A 54 11.80 2.43 -5.42
C GLN A 54 11.28 3.83 -5.81
N ASN A 55 9.94 4.02 -5.84
CA ASN A 55 9.31 5.25 -6.26
C ASN A 55 8.91 6.17 -5.10
N LEU A 56 9.15 5.80 -3.84
CA LEU A 56 8.54 6.47 -2.71
C LEU A 56 9.38 7.61 -2.12
N PHE A 57 10.71 7.43 -2.01
CA PHE A 57 11.56 8.20 -1.13
C PHE A 57 12.80 8.83 -1.79
N ASP A 58 13.10 8.52 -3.05
CA ASP A 58 14.28 9.03 -3.75
C ASP A 58 14.04 9.04 -5.26
N ALA A 59 14.14 10.23 -5.84
CA ALA A 59 14.01 10.42 -7.29
C ALA A 59 15.03 9.62 -8.10
N LYS A 60 16.19 9.29 -7.52
CA LYS A 60 17.26 8.53 -8.21
C LYS A 60 16.91 7.06 -8.38
N THR A 61 16.08 6.51 -7.51
CA THR A 61 15.65 5.11 -7.58
C THR A 61 14.32 4.94 -8.30
N SER A 62 13.58 6.02 -8.48
CA SER A 62 12.24 5.97 -9.07
C SER A 62 12.28 5.79 -10.59
N TYR A 63 11.33 4.99 -11.11
CA TYR A 63 11.23 4.73 -12.54
C TYR A 63 10.59 5.88 -13.32
N ALA A 64 9.51 6.46 -12.82
CA ALA A 64 8.72 7.46 -13.53
C ALA A 64 8.40 8.72 -12.69
N GLY A 65 9.14 8.93 -11.61
CA GLY A 65 8.97 10.03 -10.69
C GLY A 65 8.81 9.57 -9.24
N GLU A 66 9.12 10.47 -8.35
CA GLU A 66 9.09 10.21 -6.92
C GLU A 66 7.74 10.61 -6.30
N TRP A 67 7.26 9.80 -5.33
CA TRP A 67 6.06 10.15 -4.58
C TRP A 67 6.30 11.16 -3.46
N LYS A 68 7.54 11.39 -3.06
CA LYS A 68 7.92 12.32 -1.98
C LYS A 68 7.21 12.00 -0.68
N VAL A 69 7.23 10.72 -0.31
CA VAL A 69 6.47 10.21 0.83
C VAL A 69 7.00 10.76 2.16
N ASP A 70 8.31 10.83 2.33
CA ASP A 70 8.96 11.37 3.52
C ASP A 70 8.82 12.88 3.63
N GLU A 71 9.02 13.65 2.55
CA GLU A 71 8.83 15.10 2.59
C GLU A 71 7.37 15.47 2.87
N THR A 72 6.42 14.77 2.25
CA THR A 72 4.99 14.97 2.52
C THR A 72 4.65 14.61 3.95
N SER A 73 5.21 13.52 4.46
CA SER A 73 4.98 13.07 5.83
C SER A 73 5.58 14.02 6.86
N ASP A 74 6.77 14.56 6.61
CA ASP A 74 7.41 15.57 7.45
C ASP A 74 6.59 16.87 7.45
N SER A 75 6.20 17.36 6.27
CA SER A 75 5.42 18.59 6.11
C SER A 75 4.08 18.54 6.83
N LEU A 76 3.39 17.41 6.74
CA LEU A 76 2.07 17.19 7.36
C LEU A 76 2.16 16.62 8.77
N LYS A 77 3.37 16.39 9.30
CA LYS A 77 3.63 15.77 10.61
C LYS A 77 2.86 14.45 10.78
N VAL A 78 2.96 13.58 9.77
CA VAL A 78 2.28 12.28 9.77
C VAL A 78 2.82 11.42 10.90
N ASN A 79 1.95 11.05 11.84
CA ASN A 79 2.29 10.21 12.99
C ASN A 79 2.11 8.72 12.65
N ALA A 80 2.87 8.21 11.69
CA ALA A 80 2.88 6.80 11.28
C ALA A 80 4.29 6.38 10.85
N ILE A 81 4.61 5.12 11.06
CA ILE A 81 5.77 4.47 10.45
C ILE A 81 5.37 4.09 9.03
N ILE A 82 6.22 4.36 8.04
CA ILE A 82 5.98 3.95 6.66
C ILE A 82 7.01 2.90 6.26
N VAL A 83 6.53 1.77 5.77
CA VAL A 83 7.34 0.63 5.38
C VAL A 83 7.16 0.40 3.88
N GLY A 84 8.14 0.83 3.11
CA GLY A 84 8.17 0.61 1.67
C GLY A 84 8.75 -0.76 1.33
N ILE A 85 8.13 -1.47 0.41
CA ILE A 85 8.55 -2.81 -0.05
C ILE A 85 8.94 -2.69 -1.51
N GLU A 86 10.21 -2.98 -1.83
CA GLU A 86 10.63 -3.01 -3.24
C GLU A 86 9.92 -4.12 -4.00
N HIS A 87 9.43 -3.81 -5.19
CA HIS A 87 8.90 -4.83 -6.09
C HIS A 87 10.04 -5.71 -6.65
N GLY A 88 9.72 -6.90 -7.10
CA GLY A 88 10.69 -7.85 -7.62
C GLY A 88 11.08 -7.64 -9.08
N ASN A 89 11.11 -6.40 -9.58
CA ASN A 89 11.39 -6.08 -10.99
C ASN A 89 10.48 -6.91 -11.93
N ASP A 90 11.03 -7.87 -12.67
CA ASP A 90 10.27 -8.74 -13.56
C ASP A 90 9.18 -9.57 -12.84
N LYS A 91 9.29 -9.71 -11.51
CA LYS A 91 8.29 -10.39 -10.68
C LYS A 91 7.17 -9.47 -10.21
N ARG A 92 7.26 -8.15 -10.45
CA ARG A 92 6.28 -7.18 -9.98
C ARG A 92 4.84 -7.56 -10.32
N MET A 93 4.63 -7.99 -11.57
CA MET A 93 3.29 -8.42 -12.01
C MET A 93 2.83 -9.69 -11.28
N GLU A 94 3.69 -10.67 -11.08
CA GLU A 94 3.37 -11.86 -10.30
C GLU A 94 3.02 -11.52 -8.85
N GLU A 95 3.81 -10.64 -8.21
CA GLU A 95 3.67 -10.26 -6.80
C GLU A 95 2.45 -9.39 -6.52
N LEU A 96 2.05 -8.52 -7.46
CA LEU A 96 1.02 -7.52 -7.20
C LEU A 96 -0.35 -7.85 -7.83
N THR A 97 -0.51 -9.02 -8.44
CA THR A 97 -1.81 -9.42 -9.01
C THR A 97 -2.35 -10.68 -8.35
N PRO A 98 -3.61 -10.66 -7.85
CA PRO A 98 -4.21 -11.82 -7.18
C PRO A 98 -4.63 -12.93 -8.14
N PHE A 99 -4.97 -12.58 -9.38
CA PHE A 99 -5.45 -13.51 -10.39
C PHE A 99 -4.56 -13.43 -11.63
N LYS A 100 -4.50 -14.54 -12.35
CA LYS A 100 -3.71 -14.63 -13.58
C LYS A 100 -4.45 -13.97 -14.73
N ASN A 101 -3.75 -13.15 -15.49
CA ASN A 101 -4.24 -12.65 -16.76
C ASN A 101 -3.71 -13.52 -17.91
N GLU A 102 -4.53 -13.86 -18.89
CA GLU A 102 -4.14 -14.71 -20.01
C GLU A 102 -2.98 -14.12 -20.83
N LYS A 103 -2.97 -12.81 -21.02
CA LYS A 103 -1.97 -12.09 -21.82
C LYS A 103 -0.71 -11.75 -21.02
N TYR A 104 -0.90 -11.32 -19.76
CA TYR A 104 0.18 -10.73 -18.97
C TYR A 104 0.72 -11.65 -17.86
N GLY A 105 0.11 -12.81 -17.62
CA GLY A 105 0.52 -13.70 -16.54
C GLY A 105 0.06 -13.21 -15.16
N GLY A 106 0.95 -13.20 -14.17
CA GLY A 106 0.64 -12.78 -12.80
C GLY A 106 0.02 -13.87 -11.93
N GLY A 107 -0.74 -13.46 -10.89
CA GLY A 107 -1.55 -14.36 -10.07
C GLY A 107 -0.85 -14.96 -8.86
N LYS A 108 0.20 -14.33 -8.32
CA LYS A 108 0.91 -14.83 -7.13
C LYS A 108 0.88 -13.86 -5.94
N ALA A 109 -0.07 -12.91 -5.93
CA ALA A 109 -0.18 -11.95 -4.83
C ALA A 109 -0.39 -12.62 -3.47
N ASP A 110 -0.94 -13.82 -3.41
CA ASP A 110 -1.07 -14.56 -2.16
C ASP A 110 0.26 -14.78 -1.47
N LEU A 111 1.29 -15.23 -2.21
CA LEU A 111 2.63 -15.43 -1.66
C LEU A 111 3.28 -14.12 -1.19
N TYR A 112 3.03 -13.04 -1.93
CA TYR A 112 3.52 -11.71 -1.56
C TYR A 112 2.83 -11.17 -0.31
N LEU A 113 1.52 -11.33 -0.20
CA LEU A 113 0.76 -10.91 0.99
C LEU A 113 1.09 -11.79 2.20
N ASP A 114 1.31 -13.09 2.00
CA ASP A 114 1.79 -14.00 3.06
C ASP A 114 3.16 -13.55 3.59
N PHE A 115 4.07 -13.12 2.71
CA PHE A 115 5.34 -12.52 3.12
C PHE A 115 5.11 -11.27 3.98
N ILE A 116 4.22 -10.35 3.55
CA ILE A 116 3.97 -9.14 4.33
C ILE A 116 3.33 -9.48 5.68
N ALA A 117 2.30 -10.32 5.68
CA ALA A 117 1.51 -10.62 6.87
C ALA A 117 2.26 -11.46 7.91
N PHE A 118 3.04 -12.45 7.47
CA PHE A 118 3.60 -13.48 8.34
C PHE A 118 5.13 -13.43 8.49
N THR A 119 5.82 -12.61 7.69
CA THR A 119 7.28 -12.42 7.81
C THR A 119 7.63 -10.96 8.09
N LEU A 120 7.25 -10.03 7.20
CA LEU A 120 7.65 -8.63 7.32
C LEU A 120 6.96 -7.94 8.50
N LYS A 121 5.64 -8.05 8.62
CA LYS A 121 4.90 -7.37 9.71
C LYS A 121 5.34 -7.81 11.10
N PRO A 122 5.51 -9.10 11.42
CA PRO A 122 6.08 -9.53 12.69
C PRO A 122 7.47 -8.95 12.96
N HIS A 123 8.33 -8.87 11.94
CA HIS A 123 9.65 -8.25 12.05
C HIS A 123 9.54 -6.75 12.41
N ILE A 124 8.71 -6.00 11.68
CA ILE A 124 8.47 -4.58 11.93
C ILE A 124 7.88 -4.36 13.33
N ASP A 125 6.91 -5.18 13.75
CA ASP A 125 6.27 -5.06 15.07
C ASP A 125 7.22 -5.37 16.24
N SER A 126 8.21 -6.23 16.02
CA SER A 126 9.23 -6.53 17.03
C SER A 126 10.37 -5.51 17.09
N THR A 127 10.65 -4.85 15.96
CA THR A 127 11.78 -3.92 15.83
C THR A 127 11.38 -2.49 16.17
N TYR A 128 10.16 -2.07 15.87
CA TYR A 128 9.68 -0.70 16.02
C TYR A 128 8.49 -0.59 16.97
N ARG A 129 8.27 0.61 17.51
CA ARG A 129 7.13 0.91 18.38
C ARG A 129 5.82 1.03 17.58
N THR A 130 5.25 -0.10 17.21
CA THR A 130 4.05 -0.18 16.39
C THR A 130 2.77 -0.37 17.20
N LYS A 131 1.64 0.09 16.63
CA LYS A 131 0.28 -0.31 17.01
C LYS A 131 -0.12 -1.49 16.12
N SER A 132 0.18 -2.71 16.52
CA SER A 132 0.13 -3.93 15.70
C SER A 132 -1.26 -4.41 15.28
N LYS A 133 -2.36 -3.86 15.84
CA LYS A 133 -3.74 -4.29 15.51
C LYS A 133 -4.13 -3.83 14.09
N ALA A 134 -4.96 -4.61 13.41
CA ALA A 134 -5.43 -4.35 12.03
C ALA A 134 -5.93 -2.91 11.80
N LYS A 135 -6.72 -2.36 12.71
CA LYS A 135 -7.22 -0.98 12.63
C LYS A 135 -6.14 0.10 12.54
N ASN A 136 -4.89 -0.23 12.86
CA ASN A 136 -3.73 0.65 12.79
C ASN A 136 -2.72 0.21 11.71
N THR A 137 -3.07 -0.80 10.92
CA THR A 137 -2.23 -1.32 9.83
C THR A 137 -2.88 -0.95 8.50
N ILE A 138 -2.17 -0.20 7.70
CA ILE A 138 -2.61 0.33 6.42
C ILE A 138 -1.76 -0.33 5.35
N VAL A 139 -2.36 -0.80 4.26
CA VAL A 139 -1.66 -1.18 3.03
C VAL A 139 -1.97 -0.15 1.95
N PHE A 140 -0.98 0.24 1.13
CA PHE A 140 -1.14 1.38 0.24
C PHE A 140 -0.35 1.20 -1.06
N GLY A 141 -0.93 1.57 -2.19
CA GLY A 141 -0.23 1.59 -3.46
C GLY A 141 -1.06 2.13 -4.61
N SER A 142 -0.44 2.22 -5.79
CA SER A 142 -1.08 2.65 -7.03
C SER A 142 -1.01 1.57 -8.12
N SER A 143 -1.86 1.66 -9.11
CA SER A 143 -1.86 0.75 -10.25
C SER A 143 -2.03 -0.72 -9.79
N LEU A 144 -1.11 -1.62 -10.12
CA LEU A 144 -1.08 -2.98 -9.55
C LEU A 144 -0.88 -2.97 -8.03
N GLY A 145 -0.14 -1.99 -7.48
CA GLY A 145 -0.03 -1.78 -6.03
C GLY A 145 -1.36 -1.39 -5.39
N GLY A 146 -2.20 -0.63 -6.09
CA GLY A 146 -3.58 -0.35 -5.68
C GLY A 146 -4.45 -1.60 -5.69
N LEU A 147 -4.32 -2.44 -6.72
CA LEU A 147 -5.03 -3.71 -6.85
C LEU A 147 -4.70 -4.65 -5.69
N VAL A 148 -3.41 -4.88 -5.41
CA VAL A 148 -3.01 -5.76 -4.30
C VAL A 148 -3.34 -5.17 -2.94
N SER A 149 -3.34 -3.83 -2.77
CA SER A 149 -3.77 -3.17 -1.53
C SER A 149 -5.25 -3.41 -1.25
N PHE A 150 -6.08 -3.28 -2.27
CA PHE A 150 -7.50 -3.62 -2.18
C PHE A 150 -7.71 -5.09 -1.82
N TYR A 151 -7.06 -5.98 -2.55
CA TYR A 151 -7.14 -7.42 -2.32
C TYR A 151 -6.69 -7.80 -0.91
N ALA A 152 -5.58 -7.22 -0.41
CA ALA A 152 -5.07 -7.45 0.94
C ALA A 152 -6.09 -7.11 2.03
N ALA A 153 -6.80 -5.98 1.89
CA ALA A 153 -7.83 -5.58 2.86
C ALA A 153 -9.05 -6.50 2.89
N LEU A 154 -9.32 -7.20 1.79
CA LEU A 154 -10.39 -8.21 1.73
C LEU A 154 -9.93 -9.58 2.20
N LYS A 155 -8.71 -9.99 1.83
CA LYS A 155 -8.15 -11.31 2.12
C LYS A 155 -7.69 -11.46 3.57
N TYR A 156 -7.05 -10.44 4.12
CA TYR A 156 -6.47 -10.41 5.48
C TYR A 156 -7.02 -9.23 6.30
N PRO A 157 -8.36 -9.14 6.52
CA PRO A 157 -8.96 -8.04 7.27
C PRO A 157 -8.52 -7.98 8.74
N GLU A 158 -8.02 -9.12 9.29
CA GLU A 158 -7.42 -9.21 10.61
C GLU A 158 -5.99 -8.65 10.68
N VAL A 159 -5.35 -8.46 9.52
CA VAL A 159 -4.01 -7.87 9.38
C VAL A 159 -4.10 -6.42 8.89
N PHE A 160 -4.83 -6.18 7.81
CA PHE A 160 -4.95 -4.88 7.13
C PHE A 160 -6.35 -4.31 7.33
N GLY A 161 -6.52 -3.49 8.34
CA GLY A 161 -7.80 -2.82 8.62
C GLY A 161 -8.07 -1.59 7.77
N LYS A 162 -7.10 -1.15 6.96
CA LYS A 162 -7.22 0.04 6.09
C LYS A 162 -6.42 -0.14 4.81
N ALA A 163 -6.93 0.45 3.69
CA ALA A 163 -6.20 0.45 2.43
C ALA A 163 -6.32 1.80 1.69
N GLY A 164 -5.19 2.22 1.10
CA GLY A 164 -5.13 3.28 0.10
C GLY A 164 -5.02 2.64 -1.29
N VAL A 165 -5.99 2.90 -2.14
CA VAL A 165 -6.21 2.22 -3.43
C VAL A 165 -6.21 3.27 -4.52
N PHE A 166 -5.02 3.58 -5.05
CA PHE A 166 -4.84 4.61 -6.06
C PHE A 166 -4.79 3.99 -7.46
N SER A 167 -5.59 4.56 -8.38
CA SER A 167 -5.57 4.20 -9.81
C SER A 167 -5.50 2.69 -10.05
N SER A 168 -6.31 1.94 -9.31
CA SER A 168 -6.21 0.47 -9.22
C SER A 168 -6.44 -0.20 -10.56
N SER A 169 -5.57 -1.15 -10.89
CA SER A 169 -5.65 -1.95 -12.13
C SER A 169 -6.75 -3.02 -12.06
N PHE A 170 -8.00 -2.65 -11.76
CA PHE A 170 -9.13 -3.58 -11.73
C PHE A 170 -9.42 -4.25 -13.07
N TRP A 171 -9.03 -3.61 -14.18
CA TRP A 171 -9.09 -4.15 -15.53
C TRP A 171 -8.23 -5.41 -15.75
N PHE A 172 -7.26 -5.66 -14.84
CA PHE A 172 -6.29 -6.74 -15.02
C PHE A 172 -6.96 -8.14 -15.03
N SER A 173 -7.98 -8.35 -14.20
CA SER A 173 -8.79 -9.57 -14.20
C SER A 173 -10.19 -9.30 -13.64
N ASN A 174 -11.22 -9.76 -14.33
CA ASN A 174 -12.60 -9.68 -13.84
C ASN A 174 -12.85 -10.47 -12.56
N GLU A 175 -12.02 -11.48 -12.26
CA GLU A 175 -12.12 -12.29 -11.04
C GLU A 175 -12.01 -11.46 -9.75
N ILE A 176 -11.37 -10.27 -9.81
CA ILE A 176 -11.31 -9.37 -8.64
C ILE A 176 -12.69 -8.85 -8.23
N TYR A 177 -13.60 -8.62 -9.19
CA TYR A 177 -14.97 -8.20 -8.90
C TYR A 177 -15.77 -9.33 -8.27
N ASP A 178 -15.64 -10.56 -8.79
CA ASP A 178 -16.30 -11.74 -8.23
C ASP A 178 -15.76 -12.06 -6.82
N TYR A 179 -14.45 -11.91 -6.63
CA TYR A 179 -13.84 -12.05 -5.31
C TYR A 179 -14.40 -11.02 -4.32
N ALA A 180 -14.48 -9.75 -4.72
CA ALA A 180 -15.02 -8.68 -3.88
C ALA A 180 -16.49 -8.91 -3.52
N LYS A 181 -17.29 -9.39 -4.47
CA LYS A 181 -18.72 -9.73 -4.27
C LYS A 181 -18.90 -10.86 -3.25
N ASN A 182 -18.00 -11.84 -3.24
CA ASN A 182 -18.08 -13.03 -2.37
C ASN A 182 -17.23 -12.90 -1.10
N ALA A 183 -16.48 -11.82 -0.93
CA ALA A 183 -15.63 -11.62 0.23
C ALA A 183 -16.45 -11.50 1.52
N LYS A 184 -15.88 -11.97 2.63
CA LYS A 184 -16.49 -11.79 3.96
C LYS A 184 -16.68 -10.31 4.24
N LYS A 185 -17.80 -9.96 4.88
CA LYS A 185 -18.07 -8.57 5.30
C LYS A 185 -16.90 -8.03 6.12
N SER A 186 -16.22 -7.01 5.60
CA SER A 186 -15.07 -6.38 6.24
C SER A 186 -15.42 -4.97 6.71
N LYS A 187 -14.84 -4.55 7.84
CA LYS A 187 -14.87 -3.17 8.33
C LYS A 187 -13.61 -2.39 7.94
N ALA A 188 -12.86 -2.87 6.96
CA ALA A 188 -11.65 -2.17 6.51
C ALA A 188 -11.99 -0.79 5.95
N LYS A 189 -11.21 0.21 6.32
CA LYS A 189 -11.37 1.59 5.84
C LYS A 189 -10.64 1.74 4.51
N LEU A 190 -11.35 2.11 3.44
CA LEU A 190 -10.83 2.12 2.07
C LEU A 190 -10.86 3.54 1.48
N TYR A 191 -9.73 3.98 0.97
CA TYR A 191 -9.61 5.24 0.24
C TYR A 191 -9.30 4.95 -1.22
N PHE A 192 -10.28 5.14 -2.09
CA PHE A 192 -10.12 5.00 -3.54
C PHE A 192 -9.81 6.35 -4.17
N LEU A 193 -8.88 6.35 -5.11
CA LEU A 193 -8.56 7.54 -5.90
C LEU A 193 -8.17 7.12 -7.31
N CYS A 194 -8.65 7.88 -8.30
CA CYS A 194 -8.13 7.84 -9.67
C CYS A 194 -8.26 9.22 -10.32
N GLY A 195 -7.55 9.43 -11.41
CA GLY A 195 -7.75 10.59 -12.30
C GLY A 195 -8.81 10.30 -13.36
N ASP A 196 -9.49 11.34 -13.86
CA ASP A 196 -10.45 11.22 -14.96
C ASP A 196 -9.79 11.23 -16.35
N SER A 197 -8.47 11.46 -16.41
CA SER A 197 -7.69 11.49 -17.65
C SER A 197 -6.63 10.38 -17.71
N GLU A 198 -6.85 9.25 -16.97
CA GLU A 198 -5.97 8.08 -16.98
C GLU A 198 -6.28 7.12 -18.14
N SER A 199 -7.53 6.71 -18.24
CA SER A 199 -8.09 5.89 -19.31
C SER A 199 -9.61 6.05 -19.33
N GLU A 200 -10.26 5.58 -20.40
CA GLU A 200 -11.72 5.65 -20.54
C GLU A 200 -12.46 4.91 -19.43
N ASP A 201 -11.92 3.79 -18.95
CA ASP A 201 -12.59 2.89 -18.00
C ASP A 201 -12.21 3.12 -16.54
N MET A 202 -11.12 3.84 -16.23
CA MET A 202 -10.56 3.93 -14.87
C MET A 202 -11.59 4.39 -13.84
N VAL A 203 -12.34 5.44 -14.13
CA VAL A 203 -13.39 5.96 -13.23
C VAL A 203 -14.56 4.99 -13.12
N ALA A 204 -14.95 4.36 -14.24
CA ALA A 204 -16.02 3.38 -14.27
C ALA A 204 -15.67 2.14 -13.46
N ASP A 205 -14.46 1.61 -13.60
CA ASP A 205 -13.95 0.47 -12.85
C ASP A 205 -13.90 0.75 -11.34
N MET A 206 -13.42 1.94 -10.94
CA MET A 206 -13.43 2.34 -9.54
C MET A 206 -14.86 2.40 -8.99
N LYS A 207 -15.80 3.00 -9.71
CA LYS A 207 -17.21 3.10 -9.30
C LYS A 207 -17.84 1.72 -9.19
N ARG A 208 -17.70 0.88 -10.22
CA ARG A 208 -18.19 -0.51 -10.21
C ARG A 208 -17.71 -1.28 -8.99
N MET A 209 -16.40 -1.18 -8.67
CA MET A 209 -15.84 -1.86 -7.50
C MET A 209 -16.44 -1.33 -6.20
N THR A 210 -16.57 -0.01 -6.07
CA THR A 210 -17.09 0.60 -4.84
C THR A 210 -18.59 0.33 -4.65
N GLU A 211 -19.36 0.17 -5.72
CA GLU A 211 -20.76 -0.30 -5.66
C GLU A 211 -20.83 -1.73 -5.13
N ILE A 212 -20.06 -2.66 -5.72
CA ILE A 212 -20.01 -4.07 -5.28
C ILE A 212 -19.68 -4.17 -3.79
N ILE A 213 -18.67 -3.45 -3.31
CA ILE A 213 -18.32 -3.52 -1.89
C ILE A 213 -19.34 -2.84 -0.99
N SER A 214 -20.08 -1.84 -1.46
CA SER A 214 -21.14 -1.19 -0.69
C SER A 214 -22.33 -2.11 -0.45
N GLU A 215 -22.70 -2.92 -1.41
CA GLU A 215 -23.76 -3.93 -1.31
C GLU A 215 -23.42 -5.05 -0.32
N ASN A 216 -22.11 -5.40 -0.22
CA ASN A 216 -21.63 -6.48 0.64
C ASN A 216 -21.17 -6.03 2.03
N ARG A 217 -21.26 -4.74 2.34
CA ARG A 217 -20.85 -4.21 3.65
C ARG A 217 -22.06 -4.03 4.57
N CYS A 218 -21.76 -4.03 5.89
CA CYS A 218 -22.67 -3.44 6.86
C CYS A 218 -22.89 -1.94 6.52
N ASP A 219 -23.82 -1.26 7.19
CA ASP A 219 -24.09 0.19 7.08
C ASP A 219 -22.86 1.09 7.41
N CYS A 220 -21.70 0.76 6.85
CA CYS A 220 -20.40 1.35 7.12
C CYS A 220 -19.90 2.21 5.95
N LEU A 221 -20.79 2.89 5.23
CA LEU A 221 -20.45 3.78 4.11
C LEU A 221 -19.39 4.82 4.45
N HIS A 222 -19.35 5.27 5.72
CA HIS A 222 -18.34 6.19 6.23
C HIS A 222 -16.89 5.64 6.21
N LEU A 223 -16.73 4.32 6.01
CA LEU A 223 -15.43 3.66 5.90
C LEU A 223 -14.89 3.62 4.47
N THR A 224 -15.64 4.13 3.49
CA THR A 224 -15.21 4.19 2.10
C THR A 224 -15.20 5.63 1.63
N LYS A 225 -14.10 6.05 1.03
CA LYS A 225 -13.97 7.35 0.37
C LYS A 225 -13.55 7.16 -1.07
N GLN A 226 -14.22 7.85 -1.98
CA GLN A 226 -13.89 7.90 -3.40
C GLN A 226 -13.46 9.31 -3.77
N VAL A 227 -12.41 9.42 -4.57
CA VAL A 227 -11.91 10.69 -5.09
C VAL A 227 -11.58 10.50 -6.57
N VAL A 228 -12.16 11.35 -7.41
CA VAL A 228 -11.77 11.50 -8.81
C VAL A 228 -11.02 12.82 -8.94
N VAL A 229 -9.77 12.76 -9.39
CA VAL A 229 -8.93 13.95 -9.60
C VAL A 229 -9.17 14.47 -11.00
N LYS A 230 -9.66 15.70 -11.10
CA LYS A 230 -9.89 16.37 -12.39
C LYS A 230 -8.56 16.53 -13.13
N ASP A 231 -8.56 16.19 -14.42
CA ASP A 231 -7.39 16.19 -15.30
C ASP A 231 -6.21 15.31 -14.79
N GLY A 232 -6.51 14.44 -13.81
CA GLY A 232 -5.54 13.53 -13.20
C GLY A 232 -5.13 12.42 -14.17
N ARG A 233 -3.83 12.13 -14.21
CA ARG A 233 -3.22 11.13 -15.10
C ARG A 233 -2.58 10.00 -14.30
N HIS A 234 -2.42 8.85 -14.93
CA HIS A 234 -1.80 7.65 -14.33
C HIS A 234 -0.30 7.82 -14.14
N ASN A 235 0.13 8.58 -13.13
CA ASN A 235 1.54 8.84 -12.87
C ASN A 235 1.82 9.21 -11.41
N GLU A 236 3.10 9.12 -11.06
CA GLU A 236 3.62 9.38 -9.72
C GLU A 236 3.37 10.81 -9.26
N LYS A 237 3.35 11.79 -10.18
CA LYS A 237 3.06 13.19 -9.85
C LYS A 237 1.67 13.33 -9.23
N MET A 238 0.63 12.80 -9.88
CA MET A 238 -0.73 12.84 -9.35
C MET A 238 -0.82 12.12 -8.01
N TRP A 239 -0.24 10.94 -7.91
CA TRP A 239 -0.28 10.14 -6.68
C TRP A 239 0.43 10.84 -5.52
N SER A 240 1.60 11.42 -5.77
CA SER A 240 2.35 12.24 -4.80
C SER A 240 1.51 13.41 -4.25
N GLU A 241 0.87 14.18 -5.13
CA GLU A 241 0.03 15.33 -4.77
C GLU A 241 -1.20 14.95 -3.92
N GLN A 242 -1.66 13.71 -4.02
CA GLN A 242 -2.85 13.23 -3.31
C GLN A 242 -2.53 12.36 -2.08
N PHE A 243 -1.29 11.87 -1.96
CA PHE A 243 -0.85 10.97 -0.89
C PHE A 243 -1.19 11.53 0.51
N GLY A 244 -0.81 12.76 0.79
CA GLY A 244 -1.02 13.37 2.10
C GLY A 244 -2.49 13.40 2.53
N LYS A 245 -3.41 13.75 1.60
CA LYS A 245 -4.85 13.78 1.87
C LYS A 245 -5.41 12.40 2.23
N ALA A 246 -4.94 11.37 1.48
CA ALA A 246 -5.36 9.99 1.71
C ALA A 246 -4.86 9.47 3.06
N VAL A 247 -3.58 9.68 3.36
CA VAL A 247 -2.96 9.24 4.62
C VAL A 247 -3.64 9.90 5.83
N LEU A 248 -3.85 11.22 5.80
CA LEU A 248 -4.52 11.91 6.89
C LEU A 248 -5.95 11.42 7.11
N TRP A 249 -6.67 11.04 6.04
CA TRP A 249 -8.00 10.45 6.19
C TRP A 249 -7.94 9.02 6.73
N LEU A 250 -7.01 8.20 6.25
CA LEU A 250 -6.85 6.82 6.71
C LEU A 250 -6.41 6.75 8.18
N LEU A 251 -5.62 7.70 8.66
CA LEU A 251 -5.13 7.72 10.05
C LEU A 251 -6.19 8.13 11.09
N LYS A 252 -7.24 8.81 10.68
CA LYS A 252 -8.43 9.05 11.52
C LYS A 252 -9.22 7.77 11.73
#